data_df8fb66f796c2768f6ee67ea8e9b69a9
#
_entry.id   df8fb66f796c2768f6ee67ea8e9b69a9
#
_cell.length_a   1.000
_cell.length_b   1.000
_cell.length_c   1.000
_cell.angle_alpha   90.00
_cell.angle_beta   90.00
_cell.angle_gamma   90.00
#
_symmetry.space_group_name_H-M   'P 1'
#
loop_
_entity.id
_entity.type
_entity.pdbx_description
1 polymer ?
#
loop_
_entity_poly.entity_id
_entity_poly.type
_entity_poly.pdbx_seq_one_letter_code
_entity_poly.pdbx_strand_id
1 'polypeptide(L)'
;TIQKDTPDSRILEPFVSKSAPAELLSHQAIALLHEGKYTKADSVLTLVPEEAVSEDLQAIVQALAGYYNDAFEKVAATSPFNEVVMLLAMKKNQEAWDKISTIDVETAREYYIKAIAANRLEKIGDAIMSIEKALELDPSLLEVAKVDGDIIDLLPEEQKIK
;
A
#
# COMPACT_ATOMS: atom_id res chain seq x y z
N THR A 1 22.51 0.25 -0.45
CA THR A 1 22.63 -0.24 -1.85
C THR A 1 21.34 -0.08 -2.63
N ILE A 2 20.18 -0.37 -2.01
CA ILE A 2 18.86 -0.15 -2.63
C ILE A 2 18.58 1.34 -2.86
N GLN A 3 19.13 2.21 -2.01
CA GLN A 3 18.94 3.67 -2.12
C GLN A 3 19.67 4.31 -3.33
N LYS A 4 20.65 3.64 -3.94
CA LYS A 4 21.39 4.16 -5.09
C LYS A 4 20.56 4.24 -6.37
N ASP A 5 19.57 3.36 -6.50
CA ASP A 5 18.74 3.24 -7.70
C ASP A 5 17.36 3.90 -7.52
N THR A 6 17.05 4.45 -6.31
CA THR A 6 15.81 5.16 -6.05
C THR A 6 15.90 6.58 -6.61
N PRO A 7 14.99 6.99 -7.53
CA PRO A 7 15.00 8.34 -8.08
C PRO A 7 14.80 9.38 -6.98
N ASP A 8 15.53 10.49 -7.05
CA ASP A 8 15.33 11.65 -6.18
C ASP A 8 14.46 12.69 -6.89
N SER A 9 13.28 12.96 -6.36
CA SER A 9 12.35 13.91 -6.97
C SER A 9 12.92 15.33 -7.09
N ARG A 10 13.81 15.73 -6.18
CA ARG A 10 14.44 17.06 -6.18
C ARG A 10 15.38 17.26 -7.38
N ILE A 11 16.03 16.19 -7.86
CA ILE A 11 16.90 16.22 -9.02
C ILE A 11 16.08 16.40 -10.30
N LEU A 12 14.91 15.78 -10.37
CA LEU A 12 14.03 15.81 -11.54
C LEU A 12 13.12 17.04 -11.57
N GLU A 13 12.80 17.63 -10.42
CA GLU A 13 11.85 18.74 -10.29
C GLU A 13 12.10 19.91 -11.26
N PRO A 14 13.35 20.38 -11.51
CA PRO A 14 13.59 21.46 -12.45
C PRO A 14 13.24 21.14 -13.90
N PHE A 15 13.13 19.85 -14.24
CA PHE A 15 12.84 19.38 -15.59
C PHE A 15 11.36 19.07 -15.82
N VAL A 16 10.56 19.09 -14.76
CA VAL A 16 9.12 18.78 -14.82
C VAL A 16 8.35 19.98 -15.37
N SER A 17 7.77 19.79 -16.55
CA SER A 17 6.87 20.76 -17.20
C SER A 17 5.95 20.03 -18.16
N LYS A 18 4.90 20.70 -18.64
CA LYS A 18 3.98 20.13 -19.64
C LYS A 18 4.67 19.68 -20.94
N SER A 19 5.84 20.21 -21.23
CA SER A 19 6.63 19.85 -22.40
C SER A 19 7.73 18.82 -22.10
N ALA A 20 7.87 18.38 -20.86
CA ALA A 20 8.84 17.36 -20.49
C ALA A 20 8.48 16.00 -21.13
N PRO A 21 9.48 15.18 -21.50
CA PRO A 21 9.22 13.83 -21.98
C PRO A 21 8.40 13.01 -20.96
N ALA A 22 7.45 12.22 -21.46
CA ALA A 22 6.59 11.37 -20.64
C ALA A 22 7.38 10.46 -19.69
N GLU A 23 8.50 9.91 -20.16
CA GLU A 23 9.39 9.08 -19.37
C GLU A 23 9.98 9.84 -18.15
N LEU A 24 10.39 11.09 -18.35
CA LEU A 24 10.91 11.92 -17.26
C LEU A 24 9.84 12.25 -16.24
N LEU A 25 8.62 12.56 -16.68
CA LEU A 25 7.47 12.80 -15.79
C LEU A 25 7.11 11.55 -15.00
N SER A 26 7.12 10.39 -15.63
CA SER A 26 6.86 9.10 -14.95
C SER A 26 7.93 8.79 -13.89
N HIS A 27 9.19 9.02 -14.18
CA HIS A 27 10.29 8.87 -13.21
C HIS A 27 10.15 9.85 -12.04
N GLN A 28 9.74 11.08 -12.30
CA GLN A 28 9.46 12.07 -11.26
C GLN A 28 8.31 11.62 -10.36
N ALA A 29 7.22 11.10 -10.93
CA ALA A 29 6.10 10.57 -10.16
C ALA A 29 6.52 9.40 -9.28
N ILE A 30 7.31 8.46 -9.80
CA ILE A 30 7.86 7.33 -9.04
C ILE A 30 8.74 7.82 -7.88
N ALA A 31 9.62 8.80 -8.13
CA ALA A 31 10.45 9.38 -7.08
C ALA A 31 9.60 10.01 -5.97
N LEU A 32 8.56 10.75 -6.33
CA LEU A 32 7.60 11.34 -5.37
C LEU A 32 6.83 10.29 -4.57
N LEU A 33 6.50 9.13 -5.17
CA LEU A 33 5.90 8.01 -4.45
C LEU A 33 6.83 7.47 -3.38
N HIS A 34 8.10 7.26 -3.70
CA HIS A 34 9.11 6.81 -2.74
C HIS A 34 9.33 7.79 -1.58
N GLU A 35 9.12 9.07 -1.85
CA GLU A 35 9.19 10.13 -0.83
C GLU A 35 7.89 10.33 -0.04
N GLY A 36 6.84 9.56 -0.34
CA GLY A 36 5.52 9.69 0.30
C GLY A 36 4.73 10.93 -0.11
N LYS A 37 5.12 11.60 -1.20
CA LYS A 37 4.48 12.82 -1.71
C LYS A 37 3.39 12.48 -2.74
N TYR A 38 2.39 11.73 -2.33
CA TYR A 38 1.41 11.09 -3.23
C TYR A 38 0.60 12.08 -4.06
N THR A 39 0.12 13.17 -3.46
CA THR A 39 -0.66 14.20 -4.18
C THR A 39 0.17 14.90 -5.25
N LYS A 40 1.48 15.13 -4.99
CA LYS A 40 2.38 15.67 -5.99
C LYS A 40 2.66 14.69 -7.11
N ALA A 41 2.82 13.41 -6.79
CA ALA A 41 2.98 12.35 -7.78
C ALA A 41 1.78 12.28 -8.73
N ASP A 42 0.57 12.32 -8.21
CA ASP A 42 -0.66 12.38 -8.99
C ASP A 42 -0.69 13.61 -9.91
N SER A 43 -0.38 14.79 -9.38
CA SER A 43 -0.31 16.02 -10.17
C SER A 43 0.71 15.97 -11.30
N VAL A 44 1.86 15.30 -11.09
CA VAL A 44 2.87 15.12 -12.15
C VAL A 44 2.36 14.15 -13.23
N LEU A 45 1.69 13.07 -12.84
CA LEU A 45 1.13 12.12 -13.81
C LEU A 45 0.06 12.72 -14.71
N THR A 46 -0.68 13.74 -14.24
CA THR A 46 -1.66 14.43 -15.11
C THR A 46 -1.03 15.18 -16.27
N LEU A 47 0.30 15.41 -16.22
CA LEU A 47 1.07 16.04 -17.32
C LEU A 47 1.52 15.01 -18.35
N VAL A 48 1.46 13.72 -18.06
CA VAL A 48 1.83 12.64 -18.98
C VAL A 48 0.65 12.36 -19.92
N PRO A 49 0.89 12.27 -21.25
CA PRO A 49 -0.16 11.84 -22.16
C PRO A 49 -0.74 10.48 -21.75
N GLU A 50 -2.05 10.33 -21.81
CA GLU A 50 -2.76 9.13 -21.33
C GLU A 50 -2.21 7.84 -21.95
N GLU A 51 -1.89 7.89 -23.24
CA GLU A 51 -1.30 6.77 -23.98
C GLU A 51 0.13 6.39 -23.56
N ALA A 52 0.80 7.28 -22.83
CA ALA A 52 2.19 7.09 -22.36
C ALA A 52 2.29 6.74 -20.89
N VAL A 53 1.17 6.74 -20.17
CA VAL A 53 1.11 6.38 -18.74
C VAL A 53 0.70 4.91 -18.60
N SER A 54 1.42 4.19 -17.73
CA SER A 54 0.95 2.87 -17.29
C SER A 54 -0.34 3.03 -16.48
N GLU A 55 -1.40 2.35 -16.86
CA GLU A 55 -2.67 2.35 -16.11
C GLU A 55 -2.47 1.91 -14.65
N ASP A 56 -1.58 0.95 -14.43
CA ASP A 56 -1.25 0.45 -13.10
C ASP A 56 -0.58 1.52 -12.24
N LEU A 57 0.38 2.27 -12.82
CA LEU A 57 1.06 3.36 -12.12
C LEU A 57 0.06 4.47 -11.75
N GLN A 58 -0.79 4.87 -12.67
CA GLN A 58 -1.82 5.88 -12.42
C GLN A 58 -2.78 5.45 -11.31
N ALA A 59 -3.25 4.20 -11.34
CA ALA A 59 -4.16 3.67 -10.33
C ALA A 59 -3.52 3.62 -8.93
N ILE A 60 -2.25 3.16 -8.85
CA ILE A 60 -1.51 3.12 -7.58
C ILE A 60 -1.32 4.52 -7.02
N VAL A 61 -0.93 5.49 -7.83
CA VAL A 61 -0.75 6.88 -7.40
C VAL A 61 -2.05 7.49 -6.91
N GLN A 62 -3.15 7.29 -7.63
CA GLN A 62 -4.48 7.77 -7.23
C GLN A 62 -4.92 7.14 -5.90
N ALA A 63 -4.71 5.83 -5.71
CA ALA A 63 -5.03 5.15 -4.46
C ALA A 63 -4.23 5.71 -3.28
N LEU A 64 -2.91 5.90 -3.45
CA LEU A 64 -2.04 6.46 -2.42
C LEU A 64 -2.32 7.93 -2.13
N ALA A 65 -2.79 8.69 -3.12
CA ALA A 65 -3.26 10.07 -2.96
C ALA A 65 -4.65 10.19 -2.30
N GLY A 66 -5.36 9.06 -2.09
CA GLY A 66 -6.65 9.02 -1.43
C GLY A 66 -7.87 8.95 -2.36
N TYR A 67 -7.68 8.90 -3.67
CA TYR A 67 -8.75 8.77 -4.67
C TYR A 67 -9.19 7.30 -4.83
N TYR A 68 -9.62 6.68 -3.74
CA TYR A 68 -9.87 5.24 -3.69
C TYR A 68 -10.96 4.77 -4.64
N ASN A 69 -12.06 5.53 -4.77
CA ASN A 69 -13.18 5.14 -5.65
C ASN A 69 -12.76 5.10 -7.12
N ASP A 70 -11.93 6.06 -7.55
CA ASP A 70 -11.47 6.15 -8.94
C ASP A 70 -10.43 5.08 -9.27
N ALA A 71 -9.64 4.67 -8.28
CA ALA A 71 -8.57 3.68 -8.43
C ALA A 71 -9.03 2.25 -8.18
N PHE A 72 -10.15 2.04 -7.50
CA PHE A 72 -10.55 0.74 -6.96
C PHE A 72 -10.57 -0.37 -8.00
N GLU A 73 -11.30 -0.20 -9.09
CA GLU A 73 -11.45 -1.24 -10.10
C GLU A 73 -10.11 -1.64 -10.73
N LYS A 74 -9.26 -0.66 -11.00
CA LYS A 74 -7.94 -0.87 -11.61
C LYS A 74 -6.99 -1.60 -10.65
N VAL A 75 -6.91 -1.16 -9.39
CA VAL A 75 -6.04 -1.79 -8.39
C VAL A 75 -6.55 -3.18 -8.01
N ALA A 76 -7.86 -3.34 -7.84
CA ALA A 76 -8.48 -4.62 -7.53
C ALA A 76 -8.24 -5.67 -8.64
N ALA A 77 -8.22 -5.24 -9.91
CA ALA A 77 -7.95 -6.12 -11.04
C ALA A 77 -6.50 -6.67 -11.07
N THR A 78 -5.55 -6.05 -10.38
CA THR A 78 -4.13 -6.49 -10.36
C THR A 78 -3.96 -7.78 -9.57
N SER A 79 -4.67 -7.95 -8.46
CA SER A 79 -4.72 -9.20 -7.69
C SER A 79 -5.87 -9.17 -6.67
N PRO A 80 -6.39 -10.36 -6.27
CA PRO A 80 -7.37 -10.46 -5.20
C PRO A 80 -6.89 -9.86 -3.87
N PHE A 81 -5.60 -9.95 -3.58
CA PHE A 81 -5.00 -9.36 -2.39
C PHE A 81 -5.02 -7.83 -2.44
N ASN A 82 -4.72 -7.23 -3.59
CA ASN A 82 -4.78 -5.77 -3.75
C ASN A 82 -6.22 -5.25 -3.60
N GLU A 83 -7.22 -6.01 -4.03
CA GLU A 83 -8.63 -5.71 -3.76
C GLU A 83 -8.90 -5.62 -2.25
N VAL A 84 -8.41 -6.59 -1.45
CA VAL A 84 -8.54 -6.57 0.02
C VAL A 84 -7.91 -5.32 0.61
N VAL A 85 -6.70 -4.97 0.20
CA VAL A 85 -6.00 -3.78 0.68
C VAL A 85 -6.80 -2.51 0.40
N MET A 86 -7.36 -2.39 -0.80
CA MET A 86 -8.22 -1.26 -1.17
C MET A 86 -9.51 -1.21 -0.34
N LEU A 87 -10.17 -2.34 -0.14
CA LEU A 87 -11.38 -2.41 0.69
C LEU A 87 -11.11 -1.97 2.13
N LEU A 88 -9.96 -2.37 2.71
CA LEU A 88 -9.55 -1.92 4.05
C LEU A 88 -9.26 -0.41 4.08
N ALA A 89 -8.60 0.13 3.05
CA ALA A 89 -8.35 1.56 2.92
C ALA A 89 -9.65 2.37 2.84
N MET A 90 -10.68 1.81 2.19
CA MET A 90 -12.03 2.39 2.09
C MET A 90 -12.91 2.11 3.32
N LYS A 91 -12.38 1.46 4.36
CA LYS A 91 -13.10 1.03 5.58
C LYS A 91 -14.26 0.06 5.32
N LYS A 92 -14.24 -0.64 4.22
CA LYS A 92 -15.18 -1.72 3.88
C LYS A 92 -14.72 -3.05 4.49
N ASN A 93 -14.67 -3.07 5.82
CA ASN A 93 -14.01 -4.12 6.59
C ASN A 93 -14.62 -5.50 6.39
N GLN A 94 -15.96 -5.59 6.30
CA GLN A 94 -16.65 -6.88 6.08
C GLN A 94 -16.35 -7.43 4.69
N GLU A 95 -16.42 -6.60 3.65
CA GLU A 95 -16.09 -7.01 2.28
C GLU A 95 -14.63 -7.47 2.17
N ALA A 96 -13.71 -6.76 2.85
CA ALA A 96 -12.31 -7.13 2.90
C ALA A 96 -12.09 -8.50 3.57
N TRP A 97 -12.77 -8.75 4.69
CA TRP A 97 -12.71 -10.04 5.38
C TRP A 97 -13.27 -11.18 4.54
N ASP A 98 -14.44 -10.99 3.95
CA ASP A 98 -15.06 -11.98 3.08
C ASP A 98 -14.14 -12.35 1.92
N LYS A 99 -13.51 -11.35 1.32
CA LYS A 99 -12.57 -11.57 0.22
C LYS A 99 -11.30 -12.30 0.66
N ILE A 100 -10.62 -11.84 1.73
CA ILE A 100 -9.35 -12.46 2.16
C ILE A 100 -9.56 -13.88 2.68
N SER A 101 -10.76 -14.20 3.16
CA SER A 101 -11.12 -15.56 3.60
C SER A 101 -11.21 -16.55 2.43
N THR A 102 -11.29 -16.09 1.20
CA THR A 102 -11.30 -16.92 -0.02
C THR A 102 -9.92 -17.04 -0.67
N ILE A 103 -8.92 -16.33 -0.18
CA ILE A 103 -7.57 -16.32 -0.71
C ILE A 103 -6.69 -17.29 0.07
N ASP A 104 -5.90 -18.10 -0.61
CA ASP A 104 -4.84 -18.87 0.02
C ASP A 104 -3.71 -17.91 0.44
N VAL A 105 -3.64 -17.65 1.74
CA VAL A 105 -2.69 -16.70 2.35
C VAL A 105 -1.40 -17.44 2.67
N GLU A 106 -0.29 -17.02 2.08
CA GLU A 106 1.01 -17.69 2.19
C GLU A 106 2.13 -16.79 2.74
N THR A 107 2.09 -15.48 2.40
CA THR A 107 3.16 -14.55 2.74
C THR A 107 2.92 -13.83 4.06
N ALA A 108 4.00 -13.38 4.70
CA ALA A 108 3.93 -12.58 5.93
C ALA A 108 3.04 -11.34 5.77
N ARG A 109 3.13 -10.67 4.63
CA ARG A 109 2.35 -9.48 4.32
C ARG A 109 0.85 -9.80 4.22
N GLU A 110 0.49 -10.90 3.58
CA GLU A 110 -0.91 -11.32 3.46
C GLU A 110 -1.50 -11.70 4.81
N TYR A 111 -0.76 -12.41 5.65
CA TYR A 111 -1.17 -12.68 7.03
C TYR A 111 -1.33 -11.42 7.86
N TYR A 112 -0.44 -10.43 7.69
CA TYR A 112 -0.54 -9.15 8.37
C TYR A 112 -1.83 -8.41 7.99
N ILE A 113 -2.16 -8.33 6.72
CA ILE A 113 -3.39 -7.72 6.21
C ILE A 113 -4.62 -8.48 6.70
N LYS A 114 -4.56 -9.83 6.76
CA LYS A 114 -5.63 -10.65 7.31
C LYS A 114 -5.86 -10.36 8.80
N ALA A 115 -4.81 -10.13 9.56
CA ALA A 115 -4.91 -9.73 10.96
C ALA A 115 -5.63 -8.38 11.12
N ILE A 116 -5.32 -7.39 10.29
CA ILE A 116 -6.02 -6.09 10.28
C ILE A 116 -7.52 -6.28 10.00
N ALA A 117 -7.85 -7.03 8.94
CA ALA A 117 -9.24 -7.27 8.57
C ALA A 117 -10.03 -7.96 9.69
N ALA A 118 -9.44 -8.97 10.32
CA ALA A 118 -10.03 -9.68 11.44
C ALA A 118 -10.21 -8.77 12.66
N ASN A 119 -9.16 -7.99 13.03
CA ASN A 119 -9.22 -7.14 14.22
C ASN A 119 -10.26 -6.03 14.11
N ARG A 120 -10.40 -5.42 12.94
CA ARG A 120 -11.42 -4.39 12.69
C ARG A 120 -12.85 -4.92 12.79
N LEU A 121 -13.05 -6.24 12.69
CA LEU A 121 -14.32 -6.93 12.89
C LEU A 121 -14.44 -7.63 14.25
N GLU A 122 -13.51 -7.32 15.17
CA GLU A 122 -13.47 -7.92 16.51
C GLU A 122 -13.35 -9.47 16.52
N LYS A 123 -12.81 -10.04 15.42
CA LYS A 123 -12.49 -11.47 15.29
C LYS A 123 -11.11 -11.74 15.91
N ILE A 124 -11.00 -11.53 17.22
CA ILE A 124 -9.73 -11.48 17.95
C ILE A 124 -8.90 -12.76 17.79
N GLY A 125 -9.54 -13.92 17.82
CA GLY A 125 -8.83 -15.21 17.64
C GLY A 125 -8.15 -15.31 16.27
N ASP A 126 -8.87 -14.97 15.21
CA ASP A 126 -8.33 -14.98 13.85
C ASP A 126 -7.23 -13.91 13.67
N ALA A 127 -7.42 -12.75 14.31
CA ALA A 127 -6.47 -11.66 14.28
C ALA A 127 -5.14 -12.05 14.94
N ILE A 128 -5.17 -12.63 16.14
CA ILE A 128 -3.96 -13.10 16.86
C ILE A 128 -3.25 -14.18 16.05
N MET A 129 -3.95 -15.22 15.61
CA MET A 129 -3.32 -16.28 14.81
C MET A 129 -2.67 -15.73 13.54
N SER A 130 -3.30 -14.75 12.89
CA SER A 130 -2.77 -14.17 11.67
C SER A 130 -1.53 -13.31 11.93
N ILE A 131 -1.53 -12.46 12.98
CA ILE A 131 -0.37 -11.65 13.29
C ILE A 131 0.82 -12.49 13.78
N GLU A 132 0.58 -13.50 14.59
CA GLU A 132 1.62 -14.45 15.01
C GLU A 132 2.28 -15.13 13.80
N LYS A 133 1.46 -15.57 12.83
CA LYS A 133 1.98 -16.19 11.61
C LYS A 133 2.77 -15.19 10.74
N ALA A 134 2.30 -13.96 10.63
CA ALA A 134 3.03 -12.91 9.92
C ALA A 134 4.41 -12.66 10.54
N LEU A 135 4.48 -12.55 11.86
CA LEU A 135 5.75 -12.32 12.59
C LEU A 135 6.67 -13.54 12.61
N GLU A 136 6.13 -14.76 12.54
CA GLU A 136 6.91 -16.00 12.36
C GLU A 136 7.61 -16.00 10.99
N LEU A 137 6.88 -15.59 9.93
CA LEU A 137 7.40 -15.57 8.56
C LEU A 137 8.35 -14.39 8.30
N ASP A 138 8.07 -13.24 8.91
CA ASP A 138 8.92 -12.04 8.81
C ASP A 138 8.95 -11.29 10.15
N PRO A 139 9.94 -11.58 11.01
CA PRO A 139 10.10 -10.91 12.29
C PRO A 139 10.30 -9.39 12.20
N SER A 140 10.74 -8.86 11.06
CA SER A 140 10.94 -7.41 10.89
C SER A 140 9.62 -6.62 10.93
N LEU A 141 8.50 -7.28 10.67
CA LEU A 141 7.17 -6.68 10.78
C LEU A 141 6.80 -6.26 12.21
N LEU A 142 7.51 -6.77 13.23
CA LEU A 142 7.25 -6.38 14.61
C LEU A 142 7.42 -4.86 14.83
N GLU A 143 8.41 -4.25 14.18
CA GLU A 143 8.62 -2.79 14.31
C GLU A 143 7.47 -1.99 13.66
N VAL A 144 6.87 -2.50 12.61
CA VAL A 144 5.66 -1.92 12.01
C VAL A 144 4.46 -2.13 12.93
N ALA A 145 4.29 -3.34 13.45
CA ALA A 145 3.17 -3.71 14.32
C ALA A 145 3.10 -2.90 15.61
N LYS A 146 4.25 -2.51 16.18
CA LYS A 146 4.33 -1.66 17.40
C LYS A 146 3.76 -0.26 17.21
N VAL A 147 3.67 0.24 16.00
CA VAL A 147 3.15 1.58 15.69
C VAL A 147 1.86 1.55 14.89
N ASP A 148 1.37 0.36 14.55
CA ASP A 148 0.13 0.15 13.80
C ASP A 148 -1.06 0.07 14.77
N GLY A 149 -1.95 1.05 14.71
CA GLY A 149 -3.14 1.11 15.57
C GLY A 149 -4.14 -0.05 15.36
N ASP A 150 -4.10 -0.72 14.20
CA ASP A 150 -4.92 -1.89 13.92
C ASP A 150 -4.33 -3.18 14.50
N ILE A 151 -3.07 -3.17 14.95
CA ILE A 151 -2.33 -4.39 15.32
C ILE A 151 -1.75 -4.34 16.74
N ILE A 152 -1.35 -3.17 17.22
CA ILE A 152 -0.62 -3.05 18.50
C ILE A 152 -1.32 -3.74 19.68
N ASP A 153 -2.65 -3.70 19.73
CA ASP A 153 -3.42 -4.31 20.82
C ASP A 153 -3.40 -5.85 20.78
N LEU A 154 -3.06 -6.44 19.63
CA LEU A 154 -2.93 -7.88 19.46
C LEU A 154 -1.58 -8.42 19.96
N LEU A 155 -0.57 -7.55 20.11
CA LEU A 155 0.77 -7.95 20.53
C LEU A 155 0.80 -8.25 22.04
N PRO A 156 1.59 -9.26 22.47
CA PRO A 156 1.91 -9.46 23.88
C PRO A 156 2.55 -8.22 24.50
N GLU A 157 2.32 -7.96 25.79
CA GLU A 157 2.84 -6.77 26.47
C GLU A 157 4.36 -6.64 26.38
N GLU A 158 5.10 -7.76 26.45
CA GLU A 158 6.54 -7.79 26.31
C GLU A 158 7.05 -7.36 24.93
N GLN A 159 6.22 -7.45 23.89
CA GLN A 159 6.55 -7.02 22.53
C GLN A 159 6.16 -5.56 22.25
N LYS A 160 5.29 -4.97 23.08
CA LYS A 160 4.89 -3.56 22.96
C LYS A 160 5.94 -2.61 23.50
N ILE A 161 6.77 -3.09 24.40
CA ILE A 161 7.81 -2.29 25.08
C ILE A 161 9.11 -2.36 24.26
N LYS A 162 9.76 -1.22 24.11
CA LYS A 162 11.06 -1.12 23.43
C LYS A 162 12.21 -1.64 24.30
#